data_4ce8fb5aac7e5747e4736f7f0770d295
#
_entry.id   4ce8fb5aac7e5747e4736f7f0770d295
#
_cell.length_a   1.000
_cell.length_b   1.000
_cell.length_c   1.000
_cell.angle_alpha   90.00
_cell.angle_beta   90.00
_cell.angle_gamma   90.00
#
_symmetry.space_group_name_H-M   'P 1'
#
loop_
_entity.id
_entity.type
_entity.pdbx_description
1 polymer ?
#
loop_
_entity_poly.entity_id
_entity_poly.type
_entity_poly.pdbx_seq_one_letter_code
_entity_poly.pdbx_strand_id
1 'polypeptide(L)'
;MTTAAEMLRGGIIAAGHGTRLRADGHHASKPMAPVGGRPLIEHTLDRFRAAGIRRVTVIINEGSDDCRRWLGGHGQDFDLDVIVRTTPSSYVSFQLVAARLADSPALITTVDSILPVDDFRHFVSAAASFPSDAVVLGLTGHVDDDNPLCATLDVSDGRILRLGGDGGSHVTAGLYWLPAHRIAKPATGFARLRDYLKWLVDGRHKVYGVVLPLVFDIDRARDVEAAELAGFGQHENAGE
;
A
#
# COMPACT_ATOMS: atom_id res chain seq x y z
N MET A 1 -25.40 8.28 -12.15
CA MET A 1 -24.10 8.99 -12.08
C MET A 1 -23.20 8.12 -11.23
N THR A 2 -22.16 7.53 -11.81
CA THR A 2 -21.17 6.70 -11.11
C THR A 2 -20.40 7.59 -10.14
N THR A 3 -20.32 7.21 -8.88
CA THR A 3 -19.57 7.99 -7.88
C THR A 3 -18.05 7.89 -8.14
N ALA A 4 -17.27 8.87 -7.71
CA ALA A 4 -15.82 8.86 -7.87
C ALA A 4 -15.18 7.59 -7.22
N ALA A 5 -15.80 7.04 -6.18
CA ALA A 5 -15.38 5.80 -5.53
C ALA A 5 -15.59 4.55 -6.43
N GLU A 6 -16.64 4.53 -7.25
CA GLU A 6 -16.90 3.41 -8.20
C GLU A 6 -15.91 3.40 -9.38
N MET A 7 -15.19 4.49 -9.62
CA MET A 7 -14.16 4.60 -10.66
C MET A 7 -12.75 4.31 -10.13
N LEU A 8 -12.55 4.34 -8.81
CA LEU A 8 -11.25 4.11 -8.20
C LEU A 8 -10.89 2.63 -8.25
N ARG A 9 -9.70 2.33 -8.76
CA ARG A 9 -9.17 0.98 -8.81
C ARG A 9 -8.11 0.78 -7.74
N GLY A 10 -8.06 -0.43 -7.20
CA GLY A 10 -7.07 -0.85 -6.22
C GLY A 10 -5.91 -1.60 -6.84
N GLY A 11 -4.72 -1.42 -6.29
CA GLY A 11 -3.54 -2.22 -6.60
C GLY A 11 -2.86 -2.69 -5.32
N ILE A 12 -2.44 -3.96 -5.27
CA ILE A 12 -1.71 -4.52 -4.13
C ILE A 12 -0.38 -5.09 -4.59
N ILE A 13 0.71 -4.57 -4.02
CA ILE A 13 2.07 -5.09 -4.24
C ILE A 13 2.36 -6.09 -3.13
N ALA A 14 2.32 -7.38 -3.47
CA ALA A 14 2.49 -8.49 -2.54
C ALA A 14 3.56 -9.52 -3.04
N ALA A 15 4.41 -9.13 -3.99
CA ALA A 15 5.42 -10.02 -4.58
C ALA A 15 6.76 -10.05 -3.80
N GLY A 16 6.84 -9.43 -2.63
CA GLY A 16 8.01 -9.45 -1.77
C GLY A 16 8.32 -10.85 -1.24
N HIS A 17 9.62 -11.20 -1.11
CA HIS A 17 10.04 -12.52 -0.64
C HIS A 17 9.80 -12.79 0.85
N GLY A 18 9.59 -11.75 1.67
CA GLY A 18 9.40 -11.89 3.11
C GLY A 18 10.58 -12.56 3.83
N THR A 19 11.81 -12.29 3.39
CA THR A 19 13.02 -12.99 3.87
C THR A 19 13.26 -12.77 5.36
N ARG A 20 12.94 -11.58 5.89
CA ARG A 20 13.09 -11.25 7.31
C ARG A 20 12.08 -12.01 8.16
N LEU A 21 10.78 -11.98 7.82
CA LEU A 21 9.74 -12.78 8.48
C LEU A 21 10.07 -14.27 8.46
N ARG A 22 10.58 -14.76 7.32
CA ARG A 22 10.98 -16.16 7.19
C ARG A 22 12.18 -16.49 8.07
N ALA A 23 13.15 -15.59 8.21
CA ALA A 23 14.27 -15.74 9.13
C ALA A 23 13.82 -15.77 10.61
N ASP A 24 12.73 -15.09 10.93
CA ASP A 24 12.11 -15.06 12.26
C ASP A 24 11.15 -16.27 12.49
N GLY A 25 11.11 -17.25 11.57
CA GLY A 25 10.35 -18.50 11.73
C GLY A 25 8.97 -18.52 11.06
N HIS A 26 8.57 -17.48 10.33
CA HIS A 26 7.33 -17.51 9.55
C HIS A 26 7.52 -18.32 8.25
N HIS A 27 6.81 -19.44 8.13
CA HIS A 27 6.91 -20.33 6.95
C HIS A 27 5.96 -19.96 5.81
N ALA A 28 4.88 -19.23 6.09
CA ALA A 28 3.96 -18.74 5.07
C ALA A 28 4.60 -17.66 4.17
N SER A 29 4.05 -17.46 2.98
CA SER A 29 4.44 -16.32 2.14
C SER A 29 4.11 -15.00 2.84
N LYS A 30 4.85 -13.91 2.55
CA LYS A 30 4.64 -12.60 3.23
C LYS A 30 3.17 -12.14 3.23
N PRO A 31 2.41 -12.18 2.12
CA PRO A 31 1.00 -11.80 2.16
C PRO A 31 0.11 -12.68 3.04
N MET A 32 0.58 -13.87 3.41
CA MET A 32 -0.11 -14.80 4.30
C MET A 32 0.40 -14.75 5.74
N ALA A 33 1.34 -13.87 6.06
CA ALA A 33 1.78 -13.68 7.44
C ALA A 33 0.58 -13.22 8.31
N PRO A 34 0.31 -13.89 9.43
CA PRO A 34 -0.84 -13.57 10.27
C PRO A 34 -0.56 -12.36 11.16
N VAL A 35 -1.55 -11.48 11.28
CA VAL A 35 -1.66 -10.46 12.32
C VAL A 35 -3.03 -10.64 12.96
N GLY A 36 -3.07 -10.94 14.24
CA GLY A 36 -4.29 -11.29 14.95
C GLY A 36 -5.03 -12.48 14.33
N GLY A 37 -4.29 -13.48 13.86
CA GLY A 37 -4.84 -14.68 13.23
C GLY A 37 -5.36 -14.51 11.81
N ARG A 38 -5.28 -13.32 11.22
CA ARG A 38 -5.75 -13.01 9.86
C ARG A 38 -4.59 -12.63 8.95
N PRO A 39 -4.51 -13.13 7.69
CA PRO A 39 -3.40 -12.84 6.79
C PRO A 39 -3.36 -11.37 6.36
N LEU A 40 -2.16 -10.84 6.10
CA LEU A 40 -1.95 -9.45 5.65
C LEU A 40 -2.79 -9.09 4.42
N ILE A 41 -2.92 -10.02 3.47
CA ILE A 41 -3.73 -9.81 2.27
C ILE A 41 -5.21 -9.61 2.60
N GLU A 42 -5.75 -10.29 3.61
CA GLU A 42 -7.12 -10.13 4.06
C GLU A 42 -7.33 -8.75 4.68
N HIS A 43 -6.45 -8.31 5.59
CA HIS A 43 -6.48 -6.95 6.13
C HIS A 43 -6.47 -5.89 5.04
N THR A 44 -5.67 -6.10 3.99
CA THR A 44 -5.58 -5.15 2.87
C THR A 44 -6.87 -5.13 2.05
N LEU A 45 -7.46 -6.29 1.73
CA LEU A 45 -8.72 -6.38 1.00
C LEU A 45 -9.88 -5.80 1.80
N ASP A 46 -9.94 -6.00 3.11
CA ASP A 46 -10.98 -5.42 3.95
C ASP A 46 -10.96 -3.89 3.94
N ARG A 47 -9.77 -3.29 3.97
CA ARG A 47 -9.62 -1.83 3.81
C ARG A 47 -10.12 -1.35 2.45
N PHE A 48 -9.79 -2.05 1.37
CA PHE A 48 -10.33 -1.73 0.05
C PHE A 48 -11.86 -1.88 0.00
N ARG A 49 -12.39 -2.98 0.58
CA ARG A 49 -13.85 -3.20 0.69
C ARG A 49 -14.53 -2.05 1.43
N ALA A 50 -13.96 -1.65 2.57
CA ALA A 50 -14.49 -0.57 3.40
C ALA A 50 -14.46 0.80 2.72
N ALA A 51 -13.50 1.03 1.81
CA ALA A 51 -13.41 2.23 0.98
C ALA A 51 -14.24 2.15 -0.32
N GLY A 52 -15.02 1.08 -0.54
CA GLY A 52 -15.82 0.89 -1.74
C GLY A 52 -15.04 0.49 -2.99
N ILE A 53 -13.76 0.16 -2.87
CA ILE A 53 -12.90 -0.27 -3.97
C ILE A 53 -13.10 -1.77 -4.20
N ARG A 54 -13.69 -2.14 -5.33
CA ARG A 54 -14.03 -3.54 -5.65
C ARG A 54 -13.19 -4.14 -6.77
N ARG A 55 -12.66 -3.31 -7.66
CA ARG A 55 -11.79 -3.75 -8.74
C ARG A 55 -10.34 -3.63 -8.30
N VAL A 56 -9.67 -4.77 -8.09
CA VAL A 56 -8.33 -4.83 -7.47
C VAL A 56 -7.40 -5.72 -8.27
N THR A 57 -6.23 -5.19 -8.64
CA THR A 57 -5.13 -5.96 -9.21
C THR A 57 -4.13 -6.30 -8.10
N VAL A 58 -3.83 -7.56 -7.91
CA VAL A 58 -2.88 -8.04 -6.92
C VAL A 58 -1.68 -8.69 -7.61
N ILE A 59 -0.46 -8.30 -7.28
CA ILE A 59 0.73 -9.04 -7.70
C ILE A 59 1.29 -9.83 -6.53
N ILE A 60 1.44 -11.15 -6.72
CA ILE A 60 2.07 -12.07 -5.77
C ILE A 60 3.31 -12.73 -6.40
N ASN A 61 4.21 -13.21 -5.52
CA ASN A 61 5.38 -13.97 -5.94
C ASN A 61 4.97 -15.38 -6.42
N GLU A 62 5.71 -15.96 -7.38
CA GLU A 62 5.48 -17.33 -7.87
C GLU A 62 5.56 -18.39 -6.78
N GLY A 63 6.32 -18.14 -5.71
CA GLY A 63 6.39 -19.03 -4.54
C GLY A 63 5.25 -18.83 -3.52
N SER A 64 4.26 -17.98 -3.79
CA SER A 64 3.14 -17.68 -2.88
C SER A 64 1.88 -18.47 -3.25
N ASP A 65 1.99 -19.81 -3.41
CA ASP A 65 0.86 -20.68 -3.72
C ASP A 65 -0.21 -20.70 -2.64
N ASP A 66 0.16 -20.48 -1.38
CA ASP A 66 -0.73 -20.32 -0.25
C ASP A 66 -1.63 -19.10 -0.44
N CYS A 67 -1.07 -17.94 -0.76
CA CYS A 67 -1.81 -16.72 -1.04
C CYS A 67 -2.70 -16.88 -2.30
N ARG A 68 -2.19 -17.51 -3.36
CA ARG A 68 -2.97 -17.75 -4.58
C ARG A 68 -4.23 -18.56 -4.29
N ARG A 69 -4.10 -19.65 -3.51
CA ARG A 69 -5.25 -20.49 -3.11
C ARG A 69 -6.24 -19.70 -2.23
N TRP A 70 -5.71 -18.91 -1.29
CA TRP A 70 -6.53 -18.09 -0.42
C TRP A 70 -7.36 -17.06 -1.21
N LEU A 71 -6.74 -16.33 -2.14
CA LEU A 71 -7.43 -15.37 -3.02
C LEU A 71 -8.53 -16.03 -3.86
N GLY A 72 -8.30 -17.25 -4.36
CA GLY A 72 -9.30 -18.01 -5.13
C GLY A 72 -10.54 -18.39 -4.31
N GLY A 73 -10.41 -18.53 -2.99
CA GLY A 73 -11.51 -18.89 -2.09
C GLY A 73 -12.18 -17.72 -1.38
N HIS A 74 -11.50 -16.58 -1.22
CA HIS A 74 -11.94 -15.47 -0.37
C HIS A 74 -12.10 -14.14 -1.11
N GLY A 75 -11.67 -14.07 -2.37
CA GLY A 75 -11.74 -12.85 -3.18
C GLY A 75 -13.08 -12.60 -3.88
N GLN A 76 -14.15 -13.34 -3.57
CA GLN A 76 -15.41 -13.36 -4.33
C GLN A 76 -16.16 -12.02 -4.34
N ASP A 77 -15.94 -11.17 -3.34
CA ASP A 77 -16.54 -9.82 -3.26
C ASP A 77 -15.83 -8.79 -4.13
N PHE A 78 -14.77 -9.20 -4.82
CA PHE A 78 -13.91 -8.32 -5.64
C PHE A 78 -13.87 -8.81 -7.09
N ASP A 79 -13.72 -7.88 -8.01
CA ASP A 79 -13.23 -8.13 -9.37
C ASP A 79 -11.69 -8.17 -9.29
N LEU A 80 -11.15 -9.38 -8.96
CA LEU A 80 -9.71 -9.59 -8.75
C LEU A 80 -9.00 -9.96 -10.04
N ASP A 81 -7.94 -9.19 -10.36
CA ASP A 81 -6.93 -9.56 -11.36
C ASP A 81 -5.63 -9.94 -10.63
N VAL A 82 -5.26 -11.22 -10.64
CA VAL A 82 -4.10 -11.74 -9.91
C VAL A 82 -2.93 -11.99 -10.86
N ILE A 83 -1.85 -11.24 -10.66
CA ILE A 83 -0.58 -11.42 -11.36
C ILE A 83 0.32 -12.32 -10.50
N VAL A 84 0.70 -13.48 -11.01
CA VAL A 84 1.66 -14.39 -10.35
C VAL A 84 3.00 -14.22 -11.02
N ARG A 85 3.92 -13.51 -10.39
CA ARG A 85 5.24 -13.24 -10.96
C ARG A 85 6.28 -12.84 -9.91
N THR A 86 7.43 -13.50 -9.93
CA THR A 86 8.62 -13.04 -9.22
C THR A 86 9.24 -11.85 -9.96
N THR A 87 9.40 -10.74 -9.28
CA THR A 87 9.95 -9.52 -9.87
C THR A 87 11.30 -9.17 -9.25
N PRO A 88 12.19 -8.54 -10.01
CA PRO A 88 13.51 -8.15 -9.50
C PRO A 88 13.45 -6.98 -8.51
N SER A 89 12.34 -6.25 -8.46
CA SER A 89 12.20 -5.10 -7.56
C SER A 89 10.75 -4.68 -7.33
N SER A 90 10.52 -3.91 -6.26
CA SER A 90 9.22 -3.29 -5.96
C SER A 90 8.73 -2.36 -7.08
N TYR A 91 9.65 -1.73 -7.82
CA TYR A 91 9.28 -0.88 -8.95
C TYR A 91 8.70 -1.69 -10.12
N VAL A 92 9.29 -2.84 -10.44
CA VAL A 92 8.74 -3.72 -11.49
C VAL A 92 7.38 -4.28 -11.08
N SER A 93 7.20 -4.65 -9.81
CA SER A 93 5.88 -5.04 -9.28
C SER A 93 4.86 -3.91 -9.45
N PHE A 94 5.23 -2.69 -9.08
CA PHE A 94 4.42 -1.49 -9.26
C PHE A 94 4.03 -1.28 -10.73
N GLN A 95 4.98 -1.36 -11.66
CA GLN A 95 4.70 -1.19 -13.10
C GLN A 95 3.72 -2.22 -13.65
N LEU A 96 3.84 -3.49 -13.24
CA LEU A 96 2.95 -4.55 -13.67
C LEU A 96 1.51 -4.34 -13.15
N VAL A 97 1.35 -3.92 -11.90
CA VAL A 97 0.06 -3.55 -11.33
C VAL A 97 -0.50 -2.32 -12.05
N ALA A 98 0.30 -1.26 -12.18
CA ALA A 98 -0.11 -0.02 -12.86
C ALA A 98 -0.59 -0.27 -14.30
N ALA A 99 0.07 -1.13 -15.06
CA ALA A 99 -0.33 -1.46 -16.42
C ALA A 99 -1.73 -2.08 -16.53
N ARG A 100 -2.22 -2.74 -15.46
CA ARG A 100 -3.59 -3.30 -15.39
C ARG A 100 -4.65 -2.28 -14.95
N LEU A 101 -4.21 -1.15 -14.41
CA LEU A 101 -5.08 -0.10 -13.88
C LEU A 101 -5.16 1.14 -14.80
N ALA A 102 -4.58 1.09 -15.99
CA ALA A 102 -4.17 2.22 -16.83
C ALA A 102 -5.26 3.27 -17.19
N ASP A 103 -6.54 2.96 -17.06
CA ASP A 103 -7.62 3.82 -17.54
C ASP A 103 -8.29 4.66 -16.43
N SER A 104 -7.81 4.56 -15.18
CA SER A 104 -8.47 5.20 -14.04
C SER A 104 -7.43 5.67 -13.01
N PRO A 105 -7.77 6.64 -12.15
CA PRO A 105 -7.01 6.86 -10.93
C PRO A 105 -6.97 5.58 -10.12
N ALA A 106 -5.86 5.32 -9.44
CA ALA A 106 -5.70 4.12 -8.66
C ALA A 106 -5.05 4.39 -7.31
N LEU A 107 -5.49 3.64 -6.31
CA LEU A 107 -4.82 3.51 -5.03
C LEU A 107 -4.00 2.21 -5.04
N ILE A 108 -2.68 2.33 -5.04
CA ILE A 108 -1.77 1.20 -4.93
C ILE A 108 -1.21 1.16 -3.50
N THR A 109 -1.22 -0.01 -2.89
CA THR A 109 -0.64 -0.22 -1.56
C THR A 109 0.31 -1.40 -1.54
N THR A 110 1.25 -1.39 -0.61
CA THR A 110 2.02 -2.59 -0.26
C THR A 110 1.20 -3.45 0.71
N VAL A 111 1.36 -4.78 0.65
CA VAL A 111 0.58 -5.72 1.45
C VAL A 111 0.94 -5.71 2.93
N ASP A 112 2.15 -5.28 3.24
CA ASP A 112 2.75 -5.23 4.58
C ASP A 112 2.33 -4.03 5.41
N SER A 113 1.77 -2.99 4.79
CA SER A 113 1.28 -1.82 5.51
C SER A 113 -0.04 -2.14 6.20
N ILE A 114 -0.07 -2.12 7.54
CA ILE A 114 -1.27 -2.29 8.36
C ILE A 114 -1.64 -0.97 9.04
N LEU A 115 -2.91 -0.60 8.90
CA LEU A 115 -3.49 0.60 9.52
C LEU A 115 -5.00 0.38 9.77
N PRO A 116 -5.62 1.17 10.68
CA PRO A 116 -7.06 1.12 10.91
C PRO A 116 -7.88 1.38 9.65
N VAL A 117 -9.03 0.74 9.54
CA VAL A 117 -9.96 0.89 8.39
C VAL A 117 -10.39 2.34 8.22
N ASP A 118 -10.66 3.04 9.31
CA ASP A 118 -11.10 4.44 9.26
C ASP A 118 -9.99 5.38 8.80
N ASP A 119 -8.74 5.13 9.19
CA ASP A 119 -7.57 5.88 8.68
C ASP A 119 -7.37 5.64 7.18
N PHE A 120 -7.61 4.41 6.70
CA PHE A 120 -7.58 4.12 5.27
C PHE A 120 -8.69 4.86 4.51
N ARG A 121 -9.92 4.89 5.04
CA ARG A 121 -11.04 5.66 4.48
C ARG A 121 -10.72 7.17 4.47
N HIS A 122 -10.15 7.67 5.57
CA HIS A 122 -9.69 9.04 5.65
C HIS A 122 -8.65 9.36 4.56
N PHE A 123 -7.65 8.48 4.38
CA PHE A 123 -6.67 8.64 3.30
C PHE A 123 -7.34 8.73 1.93
N VAL A 124 -8.26 7.82 1.60
CA VAL A 124 -8.97 7.81 0.30
C VAL A 124 -9.76 9.11 0.09
N SER A 125 -10.49 9.56 1.11
CA SER A 125 -11.28 10.80 1.05
C SER A 125 -10.38 12.04 0.91
N ALA A 126 -9.31 12.12 1.69
CA ALA A 126 -8.36 13.22 1.63
C ALA A 126 -7.62 13.26 0.29
N ALA A 127 -7.15 12.10 -0.20
CA ALA A 127 -6.46 12.00 -1.49
C ALA A 127 -7.35 12.46 -2.66
N ALA A 128 -8.64 12.15 -2.62
CA ALA A 128 -9.61 12.58 -3.64
C ALA A 128 -9.86 14.11 -3.64
N SER A 129 -9.52 14.83 -2.57
CA SER A 129 -9.68 16.29 -2.49
C SER A 129 -8.51 17.08 -3.10
N PHE A 130 -7.38 16.44 -3.35
CA PHE A 130 -6.25 17.06 -4.03
C PHE A 130 -6.51 17.24 -5.54
N PRO A 131 -5.70 18.06 -6.24
CA PRO A 131 -5.82 18.22 -7.68
C PRO A 131 -5.83 16.87 -8.42
N SER A 132 -6.65 16.72 -9.45
CA SER A 132 -6.84 15.45 -10.18
C SER A 132 -5.57 14.92 -10.88
N ASP A 133 -4.54 15.76 -11.01
CA ASP A 133 -3.23 15.43 -11.56
C ASP A 133 -2.16 15.17 -10.48
N ALA A 134 -2.55 15.22 -9.19
CA ALA A 134 -1.66 15.02 -8.08
C ALA A 134 -1.41 13.54 -7.78
N VAL A 135 -0.20 13.25 -7.31
CA VAL A 135 0.16 12.01 -6.61
C VAL A 135 0.02 12.29 -5.12
N VAL A 136 -0.64 11.39 -4.39
CA VAL A 136 -0.77 11.53 -2.93
C VAL A 136 -0.19 10.32 -2.23
N LEU A 137 0.68 10.54 -1.27
CA LEU A 137 1.34 9.50 -0.49
C LEU A 137 0.76 9.46 0.92
N GLY A 138 0.47 8.26 1.43
CA GLY A 138 0.25 8.06 2.85
C GLY A 138 1.58 8.22 3.60
N LEU A 139 1.55 8.97 4.67
CA LEU A 139 2.70 9.23 5.54
C LEU A 139 2.33 8.90 6.98
N THR A 140 3.32 8.54 7.80
CA THR A 140 3.13 8.35 9.25
C THR A 140 4.33 8.89 10.02
N GLY A 141 4.10 9.33 11.25
CA GLY A 141 5.16 9.65 12.20
C GLY A 141 5.71 8.42 12.93
N HIS A 142 5.06 7.27 12.79
CA HIS A 142 5.52 6.00 13.37
C HIS A 142 6.61 5.41 12.48
N VAL A 143 7.84 5.32 13.01
CA VAL A 143 9.02 4.84 12.28
C VAL A 143 9.53 3.59 12.97
N ASP A 144 9.33 2.43 12.32
CA ASP A 144 9.87 1.14 12.78
C ASP A 144 10.67 0.40 11.67
N ASP A 145 11.07 1.13 10.62
CA ASP A 145 11.86 0.60 9.51
C ASP A 145 13.36 0.93 9.70
N ASP A 146 14.23 -0.04 9.45
CA ASP A 146 15.69 0.12 9.49
C ASP A 146 16.20 1.11 8.41
N ASN A 147 15.42 1.39 7.37
CA ASN A 147 15.77 2.29 6.28
C ASN A 147 14.53 3.06 5.77
N PRO A 148 13.96 3.93 6.60
CA PRO A 148 12.73 4.62 6.29
C PRO A 148 12.89 5.59 5.11
N LEU A 149 11.85 5.77 4.31
CA LEU A 149 11.79 6.81 3.29
C LEU A 149 11.18 8.07 3.91
N CYS A 150 12.04 8.91 4.47
CA CYS A 150 11.64 10.13 5.18
C CYS A 150 11.04 11.17 4.24
N ALA A 151 10.02 11.89 4.70
CA ALA A 151 9.34 12.95 3.98
C ALA A 151 9.37 14.28 4.77
N THR A 152 9.60 15.38 4.07
CA THR A 152 9.41 16.74 4.59
C THR A 152 8.22 17.37 3.88
N LEU A 153 7.23 17.84 4.65
CA LEU A 153 6.01 18.48 4.16
C LEU A 153 6.06 19.99 4.27
N ASP A 154 5.43 20.66 3.32
CA ASP A 154 4.90 22.00 3.55
C ASP A 154 3.62 21.88 4.39
N VAL A 155 3.65 22.44 5.58
CA VAL A 155 2.52 22.36 6.53
C VAL A 155 1.31 23.19 6.09
N SER A 156 1.48 24.09 5.13
CA SER A 156 0.40 24.97 4.66
C SER A 156 -0.55 24.29 3.68
N ASP A 157 -0.04 23.39 2.84
CA ASP A 157 -0.82 22.73 1.77
C ASP A 157 -0.62 21.22 1.68
N GLY A 158 0.26 20.64 2.51
CA GLY A 158 0.57 19.21 2.51
C GLY A 158 1.48 18.76 1.37
N ARG A 159 2.10 19.68 0.63
CA ARG A 159 3.03 19.34 -0.44
C ARG A 159 4.29 18.68 0.09
N ILE A 160 4.74 17.61 -0.54
CA ILE A 160 6.01 16.99 -0.20
C ILE A 160 7.15 17.80 -0.84
N LEU A 161 7.97 18.43 0.00
CA LEU A 161 9.11 19.25 -0.42
C LEU A 161 10.35 18.41 -0.67
N ARG A 162 10.52 17.33 0.09
CA ARG A 162 11.66 16.41 -0.01
C ARG A 162 11.22 15.00 0.38
N LEU A 163 11.76 14.01 -0.33
CA LEU A 163 11.55 12.60 -0.05
C LEU A 163 12.92 11.90 -0.02
N GLY A 164 13.24 11.25 1.10
CA GLY A 164 14.55 10.66 1.39
C GLY A 164 15.53 11.62 2.07
N GLY A 165 16.69 11.09 2.48
CA GLY A 165 17.66 11.78 3.33
C GLY A 165 17.25 11.83 4.80
N ASP A 166 18.13 12.39 5.65
CA ASP A 166 17.90 12.50 7.09
C ASP A 166 17.01 13.71 7.41
N GLY A 167 16.27 13.64 8.54
CA GLY A 167 15.57 14.78 9.12
C GLY A 167 14.16 15.06 8.60
N GLY A 168 13.48 14.11 7.96
CA GLY A 168 12.04 14.18 7.72
C GLY A 168 11.26 13.82 8.99
N SER A 169 10.14 14.51 9.26
CA SER A 169 9.27 14.23 10.41
C SER A 169 8.32 13.07 10.20
N HIS A 170 8.20 12.58 8.98
CA HIS A 170 7.30 11.49 8.59
C HIS A 170 8.02 10.53 7.65
N VAL A 171 7.47 9.33 7.52
CA VAL A 171 7.92 8.30 6.57
C VAL A 171 6.75 7.86 5.69
N THR A 172 7.05 7.29 4.51
CA THR A 172 6.02 6.75 3.63
C THR A 172 5.38 5.51 4.25
N ALA A 173 4.06 5.45 4.17
CA ALA A 173 3.21 4.43 4.81
C ALA A 173 2.71 3.34 3.83
N GLY A 174 3.35 3.18 2.66
CA GLY A 174 2.98 2.15 1.71
C GLY A 174 1.66 2.37 0.97
N LEU A 175 1.07 3.57 1.03
CA LEU A 175 -0.15 3.95 0.30
C LEU A 175 0.17 5.01 -0.75
N TYR A 176 -0.24 4.77 -2.00
CA TYR A 176 0.08 5.60 -3.16
C TYR A 176 -1.17 5.85 -4.01
N TRP A 177 -1.74 7.05 -3.94
CA TRP A 177 -2.77 7.49 -4.85
C TRP A 177 -2.13 8.09 -6.10
N LEU A 178 -2.49 7.56 -7.28
CA LEU A 178 -1.91 7.98 -8.55
C LEU A 178 -3.02 8.37 -9.53
N PRO A 179 -2.87 9.50 -10.22
CA PRO A 179 -3.79 9.88 -11.29
C PRO A 179 -3.61 8.99 -12.53
N ALA A 180 -4.65 8.85 -13.34
CA ALA A 180 -4.69 7.95 -14.51
C ALA A 180 -3.49 8.14 -15.45
N HIS A 181 -3.06 9.37 -15.72
CA HIS A 181 -1.93 9.62 -16.62
C HIS A 181 -0.58 9.10 -16.10
N ARG A 182 -0.42 8.99 -14.77
CA ARG A 182 0.78 8.41 -14.13
C ARG A 182 0.74 6.89 -14.14
N ILE A 183 -0.47 6.33 -14.05
CA ILE A 183 -0.72 4.89 -14.18
C ILE A 183 -0.47 4.45 -15.62
N ALA A 184 -1.03 5.16 -16.60
CA ALA A 184 -0.97 4.78 -18.01
C ALA A 184 0.45 4.82 -18.60
N LYS A 185 1.31 5.71 -18.09
CA LYS A 185 2.68 5.89 -18.59
C LYS A 185 3.66 6.07 -17.41
N PRO A 186 3.92 5.02 -16.63
CA PRO A 186 4.92 5.11 -15.58
C PRO A 186 6.31 5.35 -16.23
N ALA A 187 7.08 6.27 -15.65
CA ALA A 187 8.46 6.48 -16.09
C ALA A 187 9.26 5.17 -15.91
N THR A 188 10.34 5.00 -16.64
CA THR A 188 11.14 3.76 -16.65
C THR A 188 12.53 3.99 -16.07
N GLY A 189 13.25 2.92 -15.74
CA GLY A 189 14.66 2.98 -15.35
C GLY A 189 14.94 3.11 -13.85
N PHE A 190 13.94 2.90 -12.98
CA PHE A 190 14.14 2.92 -11.52
C PHE A 190 14.43 1.52 -10.97
N ALA A 191 15.39 1.42 -10.05
CA ALA A 191 15.72 0.18 -9.39
C ALA A 191 14.65 -0.21 -8.33
N ARG A 192 14.08 0.77 -7.63
CA ARG A 192 13.10 0.56 -6.56
C ARG A 192 11.94 1.57 -6.68
N LEU A 193 10.79 1.24 -6.09
CA LEU A 193 9.64 2.14 -6.05
C LEU A 193 9.99 3.48 -5.36
N ARG A 194 10.77 3.43 -4.27
CA ARG A 194 11.24 4.64 -3.58
C ARG A 194 12.02 5.60 -4.48
N ASP A 195 12.79 5.08 -5.43
CA ASP A 195 13.57 5.91 -6.36
C ASP A 195 12.65 6.65 -7.35
N TYR A 196 11.57 5.98 -7.79
CA TYR A 196 10.52 6.61 -8.59
C TYR A 196 9.78 7.71 -7.82
N LEU A 197 9.40 7.44 -6.56
CA LEU A 197 8.72 8.43 -5.72
C LEU A 197 9.61 9.66 -5.47
N LYS A 198 10.90 9.45 -5.18
CA LYS A 198 11.89 10.54 -5.08
C LYS A 198 11.97 11.35 -6.36
N TRP A 199 12.08 10.67 -7.51
CA TRP A 199 12.13 11.34 -8.80
C TRP A 199 10.90 12.23 -9.05
N LEU A 200 9.71 11.80 -8.63
CA LEU A 200 8.50 12.63 -8.71
C LEU A 200 8.65 13.94 -7.93
N VAL A 201 9.17 13.86 -6.71
CA VAL A 201 9.36 15.04 -5.84
C VAL A 201 10.48 15.94 -6.38
N ASP A 202 11.64 15.36 -6.71
CA ASP A 202 12.80 16.09 -7.24
C ASP A 202 12.49 16.78 -8.59
N GLY A 203 11.66 16.13 -9.42
CA GLY A 203 11.13 16.66 -10.67
C GLY A 203 10.00 17.71 -10.48
N ARG A 204 9.72 18.12 -9.24
CA ARG A 204 8.69 19.10 -8.88
C ARG A 204 7.30 18.77 -9.39
N HIS A 205 6.98 17.47 -9.51
CA HIS A 205 5.61 17.06 -9.77
C HIS A 205 4.72 17.41 -8.57
N LYS A 206 3.41 17.44 -8.78
CA LYS A 206 2.42 17.65 -7.71
C LYS A 206 2.35 16.40 -6.84
N VAL A 207 3.14 16.36 -5.79
CA VAL A 207 3.17 15.25 -4.82
C VAL A 207 2.80 15.79 -3.45
N TYR A 208 1.76 15.21 -2.86
CA TYR A 208 1.23 15.61 -1.56
C TYR A 208 1.28 14.44 -0.59
N GLY A 209 1.23 14.74 0.70
CA GLY A 209 1.20 13.76 1.77
C GLY A 209 -0.08 13.89 2.61
N VAL A 210 -0.65 12.75 2.97
CA VAL A 210 -1.68 12.65 3.99
C VAL A 210 -1.07 11.94 5.19
N VAL A 211 -1.01 12.61 6.33
CA VAL A 211 -0.43 12.05 7.55
C VAL A 211 -1.47 11.18 8.25
N LEU A 212 -1.10 9.94 8.50
CA LEU A 212 -1.89 8.92 9.19
C LEU A 212 -1.32 8.71 10.60
N PRO A 213 -2.17 8.58 11.63
CA PRO A 213 -1.73 8.50 13.02
C PRO A 213 -0.81 7.30 13.27
N LEU A 214 -1.19 6.14 12.75
CA LEU A 214 -0.50 4.87 13.02
C LEU A 214 -0.55 3.96 11.80
N VAL A 215 0.64 3.58 11.31
CA VAL A 215 0.79 2.57 10.26
C VAL A 215 1.98 1.68 10.64
N PHE A 216 1.78 0.37 10.65
CA PHE A 216 2.84 -0.61 10.83
C PHE A 216 3.29 -1.15 9.48
N ASP A 217 4.59 -1.33 9.32
CA ASP A 217 5.20 -2.05 8.20
C ASP A 217 5.66 -3.43 8.69
N ILE A 218 4.95 -4.48 8.29
CA ILE A 218 5.14 -5.85 8.78
C ILE A 218 6.25 -6.54 8.01
N ASP A 219 7.46 -6.46 8.52
CA ASP A 219 8.66 -7.07 7.93
C ASP A 219 9.29 -8.15 8.81
N ARG A 220 9.05 -8.11 10.13
CA ARG A 220 9.61 -9.02 11.14
C ARG A 220 8.54 -9.52 12.11
N ALA A 221 8.86 -10.55 12.90
CA ALA A 221 7.96 -11.05 13.94
C ALA A 221 7.61 -9.96 14.98
N ARG A 222 8.56 -9.12 15.37
CA ARG A 222 8.35 -7.99 16.32
C ARG A 222 7.30 -6.99 15.82
N ASP A 223 7.20 -6.80 14.49
CA ASP A 223 6.25 -5.86 13.90
C ASP A 223 4.83 -6.42 13.98
N VAL A 224 4.69 -7.75 13.83
CA VAL A 224 3.43 -8.47 14.08
C VAL A 224 2.99 -8.28 15.52
N GLU A 225 3.88 -8.54 16.50
CA GLU A 225 3.59 -8.38 17.92
C GLU A 225 3.18 -6.94 18.25
N ALA A 226 3.89 -5.94 17.70
CA ALA A 226 3.56 -4.53 17.91
C ALA A 226 2.19 -4.16 17.35
N ALA A 227 1.85 -4.64 16.15
CA ALA A 227 0.53 -4.43 15.54
C ALA A 227 -0.58 -5.10 16.37
N GLU A 228 -0.38 -6.33 16.85
CA GLU A 228 -1.34 -7.04 17.70
C GLU A 228 -1.55 -6.34 19.05
N LEU A 229 -0.49 -5.84 19.68
CA LEU A 229 -0.58 -5.04 20.89
C LEU A 229 -1.33 -3.72 20.69
N ALA A 230 -1.28 -3.14 19.48
CA ALA A 230 -2.05 -1.96 19.10
C ALA A 230 -3.52 -2.28 18.77
N GLY A 231 -3.95 -3.54 18.90
CA GLY A 231 -5.34 -3.96 18.72
C GLY A 231 -5.69 -4.52 17.34
N PHE A 232 -4.70 -4.64 16.44
CA PHE A 232 -4.96 -5.29 15.16
C PHE A 232 -5.18 -6.80 15.36
N GLY A 233 -6.34 -7.30 14.89
CA GLY A 233 -6.72 -8.70 15.00
C GLY A 233 -7.56 -9.05 16.22
N GLN A 234 -7.79 -8.15 17.15
CA GLN A 234 -8.89 -8.32 18.07
C GLN A 234 -10.17 -8.24 17.25
N HIS A 235 -10.93 -9.33 17.17
CA HIS A 235 -12.25 -9.32 16.55
C HIS A 235 -13.02 -8.15 17.18
N GLU A 236 -13.37 -7.15 16.39
CA GLU A 236 -14.56 -6.37 16.69
C GLU A 236 -15.72 -7.37 16.64
N ASN A 237 -16.02 -7.96 17.78
CA ASN A 237 -17.34 -8.44 18.07
C ASN A 237 -18.23 -7.19 18.09
N ALA A 238 -18.50 -6.65 16.91
CA ALA A 238 -19.58 -5.70 16.70
C ALA A 238 -20.86 -6.47 17.04
N GLY A 239 -21.48 -6.06 18.11
CA GLY A 239 -22.64 -6.65 18.74
C GLY A 239 -23.74 -7.04 17.78
N GLU A 240 -24.39 -8.09 18.21
CA GLU A 240 -25.74 -8.50 17.85
C GLU A 240 -26.72 -7.32 17.84
#